data_3832d2edc0d29152d47ef8db93db7560
#
_entry.id   3832d2edc0d29152d47ef8db93db7560
#
_cell.length_a   1.000
_cell.length_b   1.000
_cell.length_c   1.000
_cell.angle_alpha   90.00
_cell.angle_beta   90.00
_cell.angle_gamma   90.00
#
_symmetry.space_group_name_H-M   'P 1'
#
loop_
_entity.id
_entity.type
_entity.pdbx_description
1 polymer ?
#
loop_
_entity_poly.entity_id
_entity_poly.type
_entity_poly.pdbx_seq_one_letter_code
_entity_poly.pdbx_strand_id
1 'polypeptide(L)'
;MKTATITTDINIGPFKIPSNGQNMIMNNYAERNNLIVEAVIPEPMMSNALATVQWLHNNKRFKKVILCSIHQLPIEQDRIENLIKNMEDVEFHFALEGICGRGRKFLLECIKEANMFMKAKTIDSTQNSWLELHKMMKDKLK
;
A
#
# COMPACT_ATOMS: atom_id res chain seq x y z
N MET A 1 7.96 6.95 -21.32
CA MET A 1 6.85 6.66 -20.40
C MET A 1 7.27 6.97 -18.99
N LYS A 2 6.52 7.83 -18.33
CA LYS A 2 6.91 8.27 -16.98
C LYS A 2 6.41 7.29 -15.93
N THR A 3 7.35 6.67 -15.23
CA THR A 3 7.09 5.75 -14.12
C THR A 3 7.67 6.34 -12.84
N ALA A 4 6.85 6.45 -11.81
CA ALA A 4 7.25 6.95 -10.50
C ALA A 4 7.12 5.89 -9.43
N THR A 5 8.03 5.91 -8.46
CA THR A 5 7.89 5.12 -7.22
C THR A 5 7.43 6.03 -6.09
N ILE A 6 6.65 5.49 -5.17
CA ILE A 6 6.06 6.26 -4.07
C ILE A 6 6.44 5.63 -2.74
N THR A 7 7.17 6.39 -1.92
CA THR A 7 7.51 5.99 -0.56
C THR A 7 6.57 6.67 0.44
N THR A 8 6.44 6.12 1.63
CA THR A 8 5.64 6.71 2.70
C THR A 8 6.40 6.68 4.02
N ASP A 9 6.13 7.66 4.88
CA ASP A 9 6.69 7.71 6.23
C ASP A 9 5.81 7.02 7.27
N ILE A 10 4.57 6.66 6.88
CA ILE A 10 3.64 5.94 7.77
C ILE A 10 3.82 4.42 7.62
N ASN A 11 3.22 3.68 8.55
CA ASN A 11 3.20 2.22 8.43
C ASN A 11 2.40 1.80 7.21
N ILE A 12 2.92 0.79 6.51
CA ILE A 12 2.24 0.18 5.35
C ILE A 12 1.43 -0.99 5.87
N GLY A 13 0.17 -0.69 6.26
CA GLY A 13 -0.68 -1.69 6.90
C GLY A 13 -0.02 -2.25 8.17
N PRO A 14 0.21 -3.56 8.24
CA PRO A 14 0.89 -4.18 9.38
C PRO A 14 2.41 -4.04 9.34
N PHE A 15 2.96 -3.47 8.26
CA PHE A 15 4.41 -3.43 8.03
C PHE A 15 5.00 -2.08 8.42
N LYS A 16 6.18 -2.13 9.00
CA LYS A 16 6.97 -0.93 9.29
C LYS A 16 8.26 -1.03 8.47
N ILE A 17 8.22 -0.46 7.28
CA ILE A 17 9.32 -0.53 6.32
C ILE A 17 9.93 0.85 6.16
N PRO A 18 11.21 1.04 6.51
CA PRO A 18 11.87 2.34 6.30
C PRO A 18 11.97 2.68 4.82
N SER A 19 12.11 3.97 4.51
CA SER A 19 12.13 4.47 3.12
C SER A 19 13.15 3.76 2.24
N ASN A 20 14.34 3.49 2.77
CA ASN A 20 15.37 2.75 2.03
C ASN A 20 14.92 1.34 1.65
N GLY A 21 14.25 0.66 2.57
CA GLY A 21 13.68 -0.67 2.32
C GLY A 21 12.57 -0.62 1.28
N GLN A 22 11.72 0.38 1.36
CA GLN A 22 10.67 0.60 0.36
C GLN A 22 11.27 0.79 -1.04
N ASN A 23 12.31 1.64 -1.14
CA ASN A 23 12.98 1.88 -2.42
C ASN A 23 13.60 0.59 -2.98
N MET A 24 14.23 -0.23 -2.14
CA MET A 24 14.78 -1.50 -2.58
C MET A 24 13.71 -2.43 -3.13
N ILE A 25 12.60 -2.57 -2.44
CA ILE A 25 11.48 -3.41 -2.86
C ILE A 25 10.92 -2.96 -4.21
N MET A 26 10.67 -1.66 -4.34
CA MET A 26 10.10 -1.10 -5.57
C MET A 26 11.09 -1.13 -6.75
N ASN A 27 12.37 -0.89 -6.49
CA ASN A 27 13.39 -0.95 -7.53
C ASN A 27 13.60 -2.38 -8.03
N ASN A 28 13.58 -3.37 -7.13
CA ASN A 28 13.65 -4.78 -7.52
C ASN A 28 12.45 -5.18 -8.37
N TYR A 29 11.26 -4.71 -7.99
CA TYR A 29 10.05 -4.95 -8.77
C TYR A 29 10.18 -4.34 -10.17
N ALA A 30 10.61 -3.06 -10.24
CA ALA A 30 10.77 -2.35 -11.50
C ALA A 30 11.75 -3.08 -12.43
N GLU A 31 12.88 -3.51 -11.90
CA GLU A 31 13.90 -4.23 -12.66
C GLU A 31 13.36 -5.55 -13.22
N ARG A 32 12.66 -6.33 -12.40
CA ARG A 32 12.09 -7.61 -12.83
C ARG A 32 10.97 -7.45 -13.86
N ASN A 33 10.31 -6.30 -13.88
CA ASN A 33 9.19 -6.03 -14.80
C ASN A 33 9.57 -5.08 -15.94
N ASN A 34 10.86 -4.82 -16.12
CA ASN A 34 11.39 -3.94 -17.17
C ASN A 34 10.79 -2.53 -17.14
N LEU A 35 10.58 -1.99 -15.95
CA LEU A 35 10.09 -0.64 -15.75
C LEU A 35 11.26 0.30 -15.44
N ILE A 36 11.29 1.46 -16.10
CA ILE A 36 12.32 2.46 -15.87
C ILE A 36 11.74 3.52 -14.92
N VAL A 37 12.29 3.61 -13.72
CA VAL A 37 11.87 4.60 -12.73
C VAL A 37 12.46 5.95 -13.07
N GLU A 38 11.60 6.93 -13.34
CA GLU A 38 12.01 8.28 -13.72
C GLU A 38 11.85 9.29 -12.58
N ALA A 39 11.06 8.95 -11.55
CA ALA A 39 10.84 9.83 -10.40
C ALA A 39 10.62 9.01 -9.14
N VAL A 40 11.07 9.55 -8.00
CA VAL A 40 10.81 9.00 -6.67
C VAL A 40 10.03 10.05 -5.89
N ILE A 41 8.83 9.70 -5.43
CA ILE A 41 7.93 10.63 -4.76
C ILE A 41 7.75 10.22 -3.31
N PRO A 42 8.23 11.02 -2.33
CA PRO A 42 7.92 10.76 -0.94
C PRO A 42 6.53 11.34 -0.59
N GLU A 43 5.67 10.53 0.02
CA GLU A 43 4.41 11.00 0.56
C GLU A 43 4.61 11.34 2.04
N PRO A 44 4.22 12.55 2.48
CA PRO A 44 4.41 12.93 3.86
C PRO A 44 3.48 12.18 4.82
N MET A 45 3.91 12.08 6.07
CA MET A 45 3.23 11.32 7.12
C MET A 45 1.77 11.73 7.35
N MET A 46 1.44 13.00 7.09
CA MET A 46 0.09 13.54 7.30
C MET A 46 -0.87 13.22 6.15
N SER A 47 -0.36 12.67 5.06
CA SER A 47 -1.14 12.48 3.83
C SER A 47 -1.45 11.01 3.59
N ASN A 48 -2.54 10.52 4.15
CA ASN A 48 -3.03 9.17 3.86
C ASN A 48 -3.94 9.19 2.63
N ALA A 49 -3.55 9.93 1.59
CA ALA A 49 -4.41 10.14 0.43
C ALA A 49 -3.65 10.12 -0.90
N LEU A 50 -2.33 9.87 -0.87
CA LEU A 50 -1.47 9.98 -2.04
C LEU A 50 -1.61 11.37 -2.71
N ALA A 51 -1.75 12.41 -1.89
CA ALA A 51 -2.01 13.77 -2.37
C ALA A 51 -0.88 14.33 -3.20
N THR A 52 0.37 14.09 -2.80
CA THR A 52 1.54 14.59 -3.51
C THR A 52 1.64 13.99 -4.91
N VAL A 53 1.43 12.68 -5.04
CA VAL A 53 1.47 12.03 -6.35
C VAL A 53 0.32 12.50 -7.24
N GLN A 54 -0.87 12.72 -6.69
CA GLN A 54 -1.99 13.26 -7.45
C GLN A 54 -1.69 14.67 -7.98
N TRP A 55 -1.13 15.52 -7.13
CA TRP A 55 -0.75 16.87 -7.52
C TRP A 55 0.32 16.86 -8.61
N LEU A 56 1.35 16.04 -8.45
CA LEU A 56 2.40 15.91 -9.44
C LEU A 56 1.88 15.31 -10.74
N HIS A 57 0.96 14.36 -10.68
CA HIS A 57 0.34 13.76 -11.85
C HIS A 57 -0.41 14.81 -12.69
N ASN A 58 -1.11 15.72 -12.04
CA ASN A 58 -1.81 16.81 -12.75
C ASN A 58 -0.86 17.67 -13.57
N ASN A 59 0.40 17.80 -13.14
CA ASN A 59 1.39 18.64 -13.81
C ASN A 59 2.26 17.85 -14.80
N LYS A 60 2.63 16.60 -14.47
CA LYS A 60 3.62 15.84 -15.24
C LYS A 60 3.08 14.56 -15.90
N ARG A 61 1.87 14.18 -15.61
CA ARG A 61 1.21 13.00 -16.20
C ARG A 61 2.05 11.73 -16.16
N PHE A 62 1.97 11.01 -15.06
CA PHE A 62 2.57 9.68 -14.95
C PHE A 62 1.71 8.65 -15.68
N LYS A 63 2.34 7.69 -16.32
CA LYS A 63 1.63 6.58 -16.92
C LYS A 63 1.56 5.39 -15.97
N LYS A 64 2.60 5.22 -15.15
CA LYS A 64 2.70 4.12 -14.18
C LYS A 64 3.22 4.64 -12.86
N VAL A 65 2.67 4.11 -11.78
CA VAL A 65 3.19 4.36 -10.43
C VAL A 65 3.42 3.02 -9.74
N ILE A 66 4.50 2.94 -8.97
CA ILE A 66 4.85 1.75 -8.21
C ILE A 66 4.75 2.09 -6.74
N LEU A 67 3.93 1.36 -6.01
CA LEU A 67 3.83 1.42 -4.57
C LEU A 67 4.39 0.13 -3.99
N CYS A 68 4.82 0.19 -2.73
CA CYS A 68 5.32 -0.98 -2.03
C CYS A 68 4.20 -2.01 -1.84
N SER A 69 3.00 -1.55 -1.47
CA SER A 69 1.88 -2.42 -1.12
C SER A 69 0.53 -1.74 -1.32
N ILE A 70 -0.52 -2.54 -1.51
CA ILE A 70 -1.91 -2.07 -1.53
C ILE A 70 -2.29 -1.34 -0.23
N HIS A 71 -1.58 -1.59 0.85
CA HIS A 71 -1.81 -0.93 2.15
C HIS A 71 -1.44 0.55 2.16
N GLN A 72 -0.80 1.06 1.11
CA GLN A 72 -0.54 2.50 0.95
C GLN A 72 -1.74 3.27 0.38
N LEU A 73 -2.76 2.55 -0.11
CA LEU A 73 -3.97 3.19 -0.64
C LEU A 73 -4.77 3.83 0.48
N PRO A 74 -5.50 4.92 0.18
CA PRO A 74 -6.33 5.58 1.19
C PRO A 74 -7.49 4.68 1.65
N ILE A 75 -7.95 4.90 2.88
CA ILE A 75 -9.05 4.14 3.47
C ILE A 75 -10.32 4.97 3.65
N GLU A 76 -10.20 6.30 3.65
CA GLU A 76 -11.35 7.19 3.78
C GLU A 76 -12.04 7.35 2.42
N GLN A 77 -13.37 7.28 2.41
CA GLN A 77 -14.18 7.29 1.18
C GLN A 77 -13.90 8.50 0.29
N ASP A 78 -13.82 9.68 0.86
CA ASP A 78 -13.56 10.91 0.09
C ASP A 78 -12.21 10.88 -0.60
N ARG A 79 -11.20 10.37 0.10
CA ARG A 79 -9.83 10.26 -0.42
C ARG A 79 -9.74 9.19 -1.50
N ILE A 80 -10.46 8.09 -1.34
CA ILE A 80 -10.55 7.04 -2.35
C ILE A 80 -11.15 7.59 -3.65
N GLU A 81 -12.27 8.31 -3.55
CA GLU A 81 -12.94 8.88 -4.72
C GLU A 81 -12.05 9.91 -5.42
N ASN A 82 -11.34 10.74 -4.68
CA ASN A 82 -10.43 11.72 -5.26
C ASN A 82 -9.27 11.03 -5.99
N LEU A 83 -8.70 9.98 -5.41
CA LEU A 83 -7.63 9.22 -6.03
C LEU A 83 -8.09 8.61 -7.35
N ILE A 84 -9.24 7.95 -7.34
CA ILE A 84 -9.80 7.32 -8.53
C ILE A 84 -10.06 8.36 -9.63
N LYS A 85 -10.67 9.48 -9.27
CA LYS A 85 -10.98 10.54 -10.22
C LYS A 85 -9.73 11.11 -10.87
N ASN A 86 -8.71 11.39 -10.07
CA ASN A 86 -7.50 12.08 -10.54
C ASN A 86 -6.51 11.16 -11.24
N MET A 87 -6.54 9.87 -10.95
CA MET A 87 -5.55 8.92 -11.45
C MET A 87 -6.16 7.70 -12.14
N GLU A 88 -7.33 7.86 -12.74
CA GLU A 88 -8.04 6.79 -13.42
C GLU A 88 -7.23 6.20 -14.60
N ASP A 89 -6.44 7.03 -15.25
CA ASP A 89 -5.64 6.66 -16.42
C ASP A 89 -4.28 6.06 -16.05
N VAL A 90 -3.93 6.00 -14.77
CA VAL A 90 -2.62 5.55 -14.31
C VAL A 90 -2.65 4.04 -14.00
N GLU A 91 -1.63 3.34 -14.47
CA GLU A 91 -1.41 1.94 -14.11
C GLU A 91 -0.70 1.85 -12.77
N PHE A 92 -1.33 1.22 -11.80
CA PHE A 92 -0.78 1.04 -10.45
C PHE A 92 -0.11 -0.32 -10.34
N HIS A 93 1.10 -0.32 -9.81
CA HIS A 93 1.86 -1.53 -9.52
C HIS A 93 2.10 -1.61 -8.01
N PHE A 94 1.87 -2.79 -7.45
CA PHE A 94 2.07 -3.04 -6.02
C PHE A 94 3.14 -4.12 -5.87
N ALA A 95 4.33 -3.70 -5.43
CA ALA A 95 5.52 -4.54 -5.48
C ALA A 95 5.42 -5.78 -4.59
N LEU A 96 4.95 -5.63 -3.35
CA LEU A 96 4.86 -6.75 -2.41
C LEU A 96 3.83 -7.79 -2.85
N GLU A 97 2.68 -7.35 -3.37
CA GLU A 97 1.64 -8.26 -3.85
C GLU A 97 1.92 -8.79 -5.26
N GLY A 98 2.78 -8.10 -6.00
CA GLY A 98 3.12 -8.51 -7.37
C GLY A 98 1.96 -8.37 -8.34
N ILE A 99 1.09 -7.39 -8.15
CA ILE A 99 -0.08 -7.14 -8.99
C ILE A 99 -0.04 -5.75 -9.61
N CYS A 100 -0.73 -5.59 -10.73
CA CYS A 100 -0.86 -4.29 -11.38
C CYS A 100 -2.21 -4.18 -12.11
N GLY A 101 -2.65 -2.95 -12.30
CA GLY A 101 -3.91 -2.66 -13.00
C GLY A 101 -4.22 -1.18 -12.97
N ARG A 102 -5.38 -0.82 -13.49
CA ARG A 102 -5.84 0.57 -13.55
C ARG A 102 -7.35 0.65 -13.40
N GLY A 103 -7.82 1.84 -13.03
CA GLY A 103 -9.23 2.17 -13.00
C GLY A 103 -9.92 1.85 -11.68
N ARG A 104 -11.18 2.28 -11.61
CA ARG A 104 -12.00 2.21 -10.39
C ARG A 104 -12.12 0.79 -9.85
N LYS A 105 -12.49 -0.15 -10.70
CA LYS A 105 -12.75 -1.52 -10.27
C LYS A 105 -11.51 -2.15 -9.63
N PHE A 106 -10.36 -2.00 -10.29
CA PHE A 106 -9.10 -2.55 -9.80
C PHE A 106 -8.71 -1.93 -8.45
N LEU A 107 -8.75 -0.59 -8.35
CA LEU A 107 -8.37 0.10 -7.12
C LEU A 107 -9.29 -0.23 -5.95
N LEU A 108 -10.61 -0.29 -6.20
CA LEU A 108 -11.56 -0.67 -5.15
C LEU A 108 -11.36 -2.11 -4.68
N GLU A 109 -11.04 -3.03 -5.57
CA GLU A 109 -10.73 -4.41 -5.20
C GLU A 109 -9.47 -4.48 -4.33
N CYS A 110 -8.43 -3.72 -4.67
CA CYS A 110 -7.20 -3.64 -3.87
C CYS A 110 -7.47 -3.10 -2.47
N ILE A 111 -8.26 -2.03 -2.37
CA ILE A 111 -8.61 -1.42 -1.08
C ILE A 111 -9.43 -2.40 -0.24
N LYS A 112 -10.38 -3.09 -0.83
CA LYS A 112 -11.18 -4.09 -0.16
C LYS A 112 -10.30 -5.22 0.38
N GLU A 113 -9.39 -5.72 -0.42
CA GLU A 113 -8.46 -6.78 -0.04
C GLU A 113 -7.56 -6.34 1.13
N ALA A 114 -7.02 -5.13 1.07
CA ALA A 114 -6.22 -4.58 2.16
C ALA A 114 -7.01 -4.49 3.47
N ASN A 115 -8.26 -4.02 3.40
CA ASN A 115 -9.12 -3.91 4.57
C ASN A 115 -9.47 -5.30 5.15
N MET A 116 -9.75 -6.27 4.30
CA MET A 116 -10.02 -7.64 4.73
C MET A 116 -8.82 -8.27 5.42
N PHE A 117 -7.63 -8.07 4.87
CA PHE A 117 -6.39 -8.57 5.46
C PHE A 117 -6.16 -7.99 6.86
N MET A 118 -6.34 -6.68 7.03
CA MET A 118 -6.16 -6.03 8.33
C MET A 118 -7.17 -6.53 9.36
N LYS A 119 -8.43 -6.75 8.97
CA LYS A 119 -9.44 -7.31 9.85
C LYS A 119 -9.09 -8.72 10.27
N ALA A 120 -8.70 -9.58 9.33
CA ALA A 120 -8.33 -10.96 9.60
C ALA A 120 -7.13 -11.04 10.55
N LYS A 121 -6.10 -10.20 10.32
CA LYS A 121 -4.93 -10.14 11.19
C LYS A 121 -5.28 -9.73 12.60
N THR A 122 -6.17 -8.77 12.78
CA THR A 122 -6.64 -8.32 14.09
C THR A 122 -7.36 -9.45 14.83
N ILE A 123 -8.23 -10.18 14.15
CA ILE A 123 -8.96 -11.33 14.69
C ILE A 123 -7.97 -12.43 15.11
N ASP A 124 -7.04 -12.78 14.24
CA ASP A 124 -6.04 -13.81 14.51
C ASP A 124 -5.17 -13.44 15.73
N SER A 125 -4.71 -12.21 15.82
CA SER A 125 -3.93 -11.74 16.96
C SER A 125 -4.72 -11.85 18.26
N THR A 126 -5.99 -11.49 18.25
CA THR A 126 -6.89 -11.61 19.41
C THR A 126 -7.09 -13.06 19.81
N GLN A 127 -7.36 -13.94 18.85
CA GLN A 127 -7.54 -15.35 19.11
C GLN A 127 -6.28 -16.00 19.68
N ASN A 128 -5.14 -15.69 19.10
CA ASN A 128 -3.85 -16.20 19.57
C ASN A 128 -3.55 -15.77 21.00
N SER A 129 -3.85 -14.51 21.34
CA SER A 129 -3.68 -14.01 22.70
C SER A 129 -4.57 -14.75 23.70
N TRP A 130 -5.82 -15.03 23.31
CA TRP A 130 -6.73 -15.80 24.13
C TRP A 130 -6.25 -17.23 24.35
N LEU A 131 -5.77 -17.89 23.29
CA LEU A 131 -5.24 -19.26 23.38
C LEU A 131 -4.01 -19.34 24.27
N GLU A 132 -3.11 -18.37 24.15
CA GLU A 132 -1.91 -18.30 25.01
C GLU A 132 -2.28 -18.11 26.47
N LEU A 133 -3.18 -17.18 26.74
CA LEU A 133 -3.65 -16.94 28.11
C LEU A 133 -4.28 -18.19 28.71
N HIS A 134 -5.14 -18.86 27.94
CA HIS A 134 -5.82 -20.08 28.36
C HIS A 134 -4.82 -21.19 28.68
N LYS A 135 -3.80 -21.36 27.87
CA LYS A 135 -2.73 -22.31 28.07
C LYS A 135 -1.95 -22.03 29.35
N MET A 136 -1.59 -20.77 29.58
CA MET A 136 -0.90 -20.34 30.78
C MET A 136 -1.71 -20.64 32.03
N MET A 137 -3.01 -20.41 31.99
CA MET A 137 -3.92 -20.69 33.12
C MET A 137 -3.98 -22.18 33.42
N LYS A 138 -4.05 -23.03 32.38
CA LYS A 138 -4.03 -24.49 32.57
C LYS A 138 -2.75 -24.98 33.22
N ASP A 139 -1.62 -24.46 32.80
CA ASP A 139 -0.30 -24.85 33.34
C ASP A 139 -0.17 -24.46 34.82
N LYS A 140 -0.77 -23.36 35.24
CA LYS A 140 -0.77 -22.93 36.65
C LYS A 140 -1.69 -23.77 37.55
N LEU A 141 -2.71 -24.36 36.96
CA LEU A 141 -3.69 -25.17 37.73
C LEU A 141 -3.25 -26.64 37.87
N LYS A 142 -2.19 -27.05 37.21
CA LYS A 142 -1.55 -28.33 37.43
C LYS A 142 -0.56 -28.22 38.57
#